data_4cd4dd15628eb5694abb2d4caba69aea
#
_entry.id   4cd4dd15628eb5694abb2d4caba69aea
#
_cell.length_a   1.000
_cell.length_b   1.000
_cell.length_c   1.000
_cell.angle_alpha   90.00
_cell.angle_beta   90.00
_cell.angle_gamma   90.00
#
_symmetry.space_group_name_H-M   'P 1'
#
loop_
_entity.id
_entity.type
_entity.pdbx_description
1 polymer ?
#
loop_
_entity_poly.entity_id
_entity_poly.type
_entity_poly.pdbx_seq_one_letter_code
_entity_poly.pdbx_strand_id
1 'polypeptide(L)'
;LQDQVAQDQASGAAGFFKAIADNKDNSESLREDAQTAYEIVSGTYNSEYGKEPSWYAQRVHLGAKNDATSIEEMKNVLPYLPKVNEARTSHNRSVLGISLTDMAVAMIDADYQTGWLDHPDSLYQSENLTTYMQEPVQSWMQEEETWNEMVKEHPEYADVLNSSYNIYAFFANHYNEYLQVGHFLNLMNPELTHFGMGRLDDSAVSWDVNDVLDVSNPLSVEAYTDLFNKYSKDVLKEDQLNTLKANVATANQNLVAAQNAVKSAQN
;
A
#
# COMPACT_ATOMS: atom_id res chain seq x y z
N LEU A 1 -5.40 25.46 13.06
CA LEU A 1 -4.38 24.52 12.60
C LEU A 1 -4.71 23.08 13.02
N GLN A 2 -4.99 22.81 14.30
CA GLN A 2 -5.30 21.45 14.79
C GLN A 2 -6.54 20.86 14.08
N ASP A 3 -7.62 21.62 13.95
CA ASP A 3 -8.85 21.17 13.29
C ASP A 3 -8.61 20.90 11.80
N GLN A 4 -7.80 21.72 11.11
CA GLN A 4 -7.47 21.49 9.71
C GLN A 4 -6.60 20.25 9.53
N VAL A 5 -5.56 20.08 10.37
CA VAL A 5 -4.71 18.88 10.32
C VAL A 5 -5.53 17.61 10.62
N ALA A 6 -6.50 17.70 11.57
CA ALA A 6 -7.37 16.58 11.86
C ALA A 6 -8.28 16.21 10.66
N GLN A 7 -8.78 17.23 9.93
CA GLN A 7 -9.53 17.00 8.70
C GLN A 7 -8.66 16.38 7.59
N ASP A 8 -7.44 16.91 7.40
CA ASP A 8 -6.50 16.40 6.41
C ASP A 8 -6.08 14.95 6.73
N GLN A 9 -5.86 14.63 8.01
CA GLN A 9 -5.60 13.26 8.46
C GLN A 9 -6.81 12.33 8.27
N ALA A 10 -8.01 12.82 8.55
CA ALA A 10 -9.25 12.06 8.34
C ALA A 10 -9.57 11.80 6.85
N SER A 11 -8.98 12.57 5.94
CA SER A 11 -9.09 12.31 4.50
C SER A 11 -8.22 11.16 4.02
N GLY A 12 -7.22 10.74 4.82
CA GLY A 12 -6.37 9.59 4.54
C GLY A 12 -5.76 9.60 3.14
N ALA A 13 -5.76 8.45 2.51
CA ALA A 13 -5.26 8.25 1.15
C ALA A 13 -5.98 9.12 0.11
N ALA A 14 -7.29 9.36 0.28
CA ALA A 14 -8.04 10.22 -0.64
C ALA A 14 -7.47 11.66 -0.66
N GLY A 15 -7.13 12.20 0.50
CA GLY A 15 -6.48 13.52 0.59
C GLY A 15 -5.14 13.57 -0.11
N PHE A 16 -4.33 12.52 0.06
CA PHE A 16 -3.02 12.40 -0.60
C PHE A 16 -3.14 12.31 -2.13
N PHE A 17 -3.95 11.39 -2.64
CA PHE A 17 -4.13 11.23 -4.08
C PHE A 17 -4.77 12.47 -4.71
N LYS A 18 -5.76 13.07 -4.05
CA LYS A 18 -6.39 14.30 -4.52
C LYS A 18 -5.40 15.47 -4.61
N ALA A 19 -4.50 15.61 -3.64
CA ALA A 19 -3.47 16.64 -3.68
C ALA A 19 -2.51 16.48 -4.87
N ILE A 20 -2.20 15.24 -5.28
CA ILE A 20 -1.38 14.95 -6.46
C ILE A 20 -2.16 15.24 -7.74
N ALA A 21 -3.42 14.79 -7.83
CA ALA A 21 -4.28 14.97 -9.00
C ALA A 21 -4.55 16.46 -9.31
N ASP A 22 -4.76 17.27 -8.28
CA ASP A 22 -5.05 18.70 -8.42
C ASP A 22 -3.81 19.57 -8.69
N ASN A 23 -2.62 19.05 -8.44
CA ASN A 23 -1.37 19.80 -8.61
C ASN A 23 -0.99 19.91 -10.09
N LYS A 24 -1.16 21.10 -10.67
CA LYS A 24 -0.88 21.38 -12.08
C LYS A 24 0.61 21.33 -12.45
N ASP A 25 1.51 21.30 -11.48
CA ASP A 25 2.94 21.13 -11.71
C ASP A 25 3.31 19.65 -11.97
N ASN A 26 2.42 18.71 -11.64
CA ASN A 26 2.59 17.31 -11.97
C ASN A 26 2.29 17.04 -13.46
N SER A 27 2.91 16.01 -14.02
CA SER A 27 2.59 15.55 -15.38
C SER A 27 1.12 15.12 -15.49
N GLU A 28 0.56 15.17 -16.68
CA GLU A 28 -0.82 14.75 -16.93
C GLU A 28 -1.02 13.29 -16.51
N SER A 29 -0.12 12.38 -16.93
CA SER A 29 -0.20 10.96 -16.56
C SER A 29 -0.17 10.71 -15.06
N LEU A 30 0.66 11.44 -14.30
CA LEU A 30 0.68 11.32 -12.83
C LEU A 30 -0.62 11.83 -12.19
N ARG A 31 -1.20 12.90 -12.74
CA ARG A 31 -2.49 13.43 -12.26
C ARG A 31 -3.66 12.49 -12.55
N GLU A 32 -3.63 11.82 -13.71
CA GLU A 32 -4.64 10.83 -14.11
C GLU A 32 -4.55 9.57 -13.24
N ASP A 33 -3.35 9.04 -13.01
CA ASP A 33 -3.12 7.91 -12.09
C ASP A 33 -3.59 8.26 -10.66
N ALA A 34 -3.26 9.47 -10.18
CA ALA A 34 -3.71 9.96 -8.88
C ALA A 34 -5.23 10.16 -8.80
N GLN A 35 -5.88 10.62 -9.88
CA GLN A 35 -7.32 10.78 -9.93
C GLN A 35 -8.03 9.42 -9.86
N THR A 36 -7.53 8.43 -10.59
CA THR A 36 -8.04 7.05 -10.53
C THR A 36 -7.86 6.47 -9.13
N ALA A 37 -6.69 6.62 -8.54
CA ALA A 37 -6.42 6.19 -7.17
C ALA A 37 -7.36 6.86 -6.15
N TYR A 38 -7.60 8.16 -6.30
CA TYR A 38 -8.58 8.89 -5.49
C TYR A 38 -10.00 8.30 -5.61
N GLU A 39 -10.44 8.01 -6.81
CA GLU A 39 -11.77 7.44 -7.05
C GLU A 39 -11.91 6.05 -6.45
N ILE A 40 -10.87 5.21 -6.53
CA ILE A 40 -10.84 3.86 -5.94
C ILE A 40 -10.95 3.95 -4.41
N VAL A 41 -10.07 4.69 -3.74
CA VAL A 41 -10.10 4.78 -2.26
C VAL A 41 -11.30 5.54 -1.73
N SER A 42 -12.00 6.31 -2.57
CA SER A 42 -13.24 7.02 -2.21
C SER A 42 -14.50 6.23 -2.51
N GLY A 43 -14.38 5.02 -3.11
CA GLY A 43 -15.52 4.20 -3.48
C GLY A 43 -16.38 4.82 -4.58
N THR A 44 -15.78 5.59 -5.48
CA THR A 44 -16.50 6.26 -6.57
C THR A 44 -16.04 5.81 -7.96
N TYR A 45 -15.04 4.90 -8.01
CA TYR A 45 -14.51 4.41 -9.28
C TYR A 45 -15.58 3.66 -10.07
N ASN A 46 -15.78 4.09 -11.31
CA ASN A 46 -16.72 3.46 -12.23
C ASN A 46 -16.31 3.75 -13.68
N SER A 47 -15.78 2.75 -14.36
CA SER A 47 -15.32 2.84 -15.74
C SER A 47 -15.69 1.58 -16.54
N GLU A 48 -15.35 1.54 -17.82
CA GLU A 48 -15.47 0.34 -18.66
C GLU A 48 -14.54 -0.79 -18.20
N TYR A 49 -13.49 -0.48 -17.44
CA TYR A 49 -12.48 -1.43 -16.96
C TYR A 49 -12.78 -2.00 -15.57
N GLY A 50 -13.76 -1.43 -14.87
CA GLY A 50 -14.15 -1.91 -13.56
C GLY A 50 -14.99 -0.90 -12.80
N LYS A 51 -15.41 -1.29 -11.62
CA LYS A 51 -16.18 -0.48 -10.71
C LYS A 51 -15.85 -0.80 -9.28
N GLU A 52 -16.27 0.06 -8.36
CA GLU A 52 -16.21 -0.18 -6.93
C GLU A 52 -16.73 -1.58 -6.57
N PRO A 53 -15.95 -2.39 -5.82
CA PRO A 53 -16.39 -3.69 -5.34
C PRO A 53 -17.63 -3.60 -4.45
N SER A 54 -18.53 -4.56 -4.54
CA SER A 54 -19.79 -4.57 -3.79
C SER A 54 -19.62 -4.63 -2.27
N TRP A 55 -18.46 -5.07 -1.80
CA TRP A 55 -18.11 -5.17 -0.39
C TRP A 55 -17.46 -3.88 0.18
N TYR A 56 -17.07 -2.91 -0.68
CA TYR A 56 -16.32 -1.70 -0.30
C TYR A 56 -16.93 -0.99 0.92
N ALA A 57 -18.20 -0.62 0.84
CA ALA A 57 -18.87 0.15 1.91
C ALA A 57 -18.94 -0.57 3.27
N GLN A 58 -18.69 -1.88 3.29
CA GLN A 58 -18.69 -2.69 4.51
C GLN A 58 -17.28 -2.83 5.11
N ARG A 59 -16.25 -2.63 4.31
CA ARG A 59 -14.86 -2.94 4.67
C ARG A 59 -13.99 -1.71 4.79
N VAL A 60 -14.11 -0.76 3.87
CA VAL A 60 -13.28 0.44 3.83
C VAL A 60 -13.88 1.54 4.68
N HIS A 61 -13.10 2.05 5.62
CA HIS A 61 -13.45 3.16 6.50
C HIS A 61 -12.45 4.30 6.27
N LEU A 62 -12.51 4.91 5.12
CA LEU A 62 -11.55 5.86 4.56
C LEU A 62 -10.92 6.79 5.60
N GLY A 63 -9.60 6.70 5.73
CA GLY A 63 -8.80 7.50 6.65
C GLY A 63 -9.00 7.21 8.13
N ALA A 64 -9.84 6.23 8.49
CA ALA A 64 -10.04 5.85 9.88
C ALA A 64 -8.77 5.22 10.46
N LYS A 65 -8.61 5.33 11.78
CA LYS A 65 -7.48 4.68 12.45
C LYS A 65 -7.53 3.17 12.20
N ASN A 66 -6.37 2.60 11.88
CA ASN A 66 -6.15 1.19 11.58
C ASN A 66 -6.74 0.71 10.23
N ASP A 67 -7.35 1.59 9.45
CA ASP A 67 -7.77 1.33 8.08
C ASP A 67 -6.57 1.49 7.13
N ALA A 68 -6.46 0.66 6.10
CA ALA A 68 -5.31 0.70 5.19
C ALA A 68 -5.19 2.03 4.43
N THR A 69 -6.29 2.76 4.30
CA THR A 69 -6.33 4.10 3.71
C THR A 69 -5.92 5.22 4.68
N SER A 70 -5.60 4.90 5.95
CA SER A 70 -5.13 5.90 6.92
C SER A 70 -3.71 6.38 6.61
N ILE A 71 -3.39 7.62 7.00
CA ILE A 71 -2.04 8.17 6.88
C ILE A 71 -1.00 7.33 7.64
N GLU A 72 -1.39 6.75 8.78
CA GLU A 72 -0.52 5.91 9.57
C GLU A 72 -0.14 4.64 8.82
N GLU A 73 -1.12 3.93 8.22
CA GLU A 73 -0.85 2.72 7.46
C GLU A 73 -0.15 2.99 6.13
N MET A 74 -0.46 4.08 5.45
CA MET A 74 0.32 4.55 4.30
C MET A 74 1.80 4.76 4.65
N LYS A 75 2.09 5.31 5.84
CA LYS A 75 3.46 5.48 6.32
C LYS A 75 4.13 4.15 6.68
N ASN A 76 3.37 3.25 7.30
CA ASN A 76 3.85 1.94 7.73
C ASN A 76 4.19 1.02 6.54
N VAL A 77 3.61 1.24 5.37
CA VAL A 77 3.91 0.47 4.15
C VAL A 77 5.21 0.89 3.47
N LEU A 78 5.66 2.15 3.64
CA LEU A 78 6.84 2.67 2.93
C LEU A 78 8.11 1.80 3.04
N PRO A 79 8.45 1.21 4.22
CA PRO A 79 9.63 0.37 4.34
C PRO A 79 9.56 -0.93 3.52
N TYR A 80 8.37 -1.40 3.14
CA TYR A 80 8.19 -2.64 2.38
C TYR A 80 8.42 -2.45 0.88
N LEU A 81 8.12 -1.25 0.34
CA LEU A 81 8.21 -0.97 -1.10
C LEU A 81 9.58 -1.29 -1.71
N PRO A 82 10.72 -0.85 -1.13
CA PRO A 82 12.03 -1.19 -1.70
C PRO A 82 12.35 -2.68 -1.62
N LYS A 83 11.75 -3.43 -0.68
CA LYS A 83 12.00 -4.87 -0.50
C LYS A 83 11.51 -5.70 -1.69
N VAL A 84 10.44 -5.27 -2.35
CA VAL A 84 9.96 -5.87 -3.61
C VAL A 84 11.07 -5.82 -4.66
N ASN A 85 11.68 -4.66 -4.86
CA ASN A 85 12.73 -4.47 -5.86
C ASN A 85 14.06 -5.11 -5.45
N GLU A 86 14.38 -5.19 -4.14
CA GLU A 86 15.51 -5.97 -3.63
C GLU A 86 15.35 -7.47 -3.98
N ALA A 87 14.17 -8.06 -3.74
CA ALA A 87 13.88 -9.44 -4.08
C ALA A 87 13.98 -9.68 -5.59
N ARG A 88 13.37 -8.82 -6.41
CA ARG A 88 13.38 -8.95 -7.87
C ARG A 88 14.78 -8.84 -8.46
N THR A 89 15.56 -7.84 -8.04
CA THR A 89 16.93 -7.63 -8.57
C THR A 89 17.88 -8.74 -8.16
N SER A 90 17.72 -9.34 -6.98
CA SER A 90 18.50 -10.53 -6.58
C SER A 90 18.24 -11.74 -7.47
N HIS A 91 17.10 -11.76 -8.18
CA HIS A 91 16.70 -12.79 -9.16
C HIS A 91 16.86 -12.34 -10.62
N ASN A 92 17.63 -11.29 -10.89
CA ASN A 92 17.84 -10.71 -12.24
C ASN A 92 16.53 -10.26 -12.90
N ARG A 93 15.55 -9.83 -12.12
CA ARG A 93 14.31 -9.22 -12.62
C ARG A 93 14.44 -7.69 -12.63
N SER A 94 13.74 -7.04 -13.57
CA SER A 94 13.65 -5.59 -13.62
C SER A 94 12.97 -5.04 -12.38
N VAL A 95 13.38 -3.84 -11.95
CA VAL A 95 12.69 -3.10 -10.90
C VAL A 95 11.28 -2.73 -11.36
N LEU A 96 10.35 -2.68 -10.41
CA LEU A 96 9.00 -2.16 -10.61
C LEU A 96 8.91 -0.73 -10.11
N GLY A 97 8.10 0.07 -10.79
CA GLY A 97 7.67 1.36 -10.28
C GLY A 97 6.44 1.25 -9.39
N ILE A 98 6.03 2.37 -8.82
CA ILE A 98 4.79 2.51 -8.05
C ILE A 98 3.72 3.13 -8.94
N SER A 99 2.59 2.46 -9.10
CA SER A 99 1.35 3.03 -9.59
C SER A 99 0.51 3.51 -8.42
N LEU A 100 -0.02 4.72 -8.49
CA LEU A 100 -0.93 5.22 -7.46
C LEU A 100 -2.26 4.45 -7.49
N THR A 101 -2.69 4.04 -8.66
CA THR A 101 -3.84 3.15 -8.85
C THR A 101 -3.63 1.82 -8.14
N ASP A 102 -2.48 1.16 -8.33
CA ASP A 102 -2.17 -0.11 -7.64
C ASP A 102 -2.08 0.09 -6.12
N MET A 103 -1.51 1.21 -5.66
CA MET A 103 -1.50 1.54 -4.24
C MET A 103 -2.92 1.63 -3.68
N ALA A 104 -3.85 2.24 -4.42
CA ALA A 104 -5.25 2.36 -4.02
C ALA A 104 -5.96 1.01 -4.00
N VAL A 105 -5.74 0.17 -5.01
CA VAL A 105 -6.28 -1.21 -5.05
C VAL A 105 -5.77 -2.01 -3.87
N ALA A 106 -4.45 -2.03 -3.64
CA ALA A 106 -3.85 -2.76 -2.53
C ALA A 106 -4.34 -2.29 -1.15
N MET A 107 -4.64 -0.99 -0.99
CA MET A 107 -5.23 -0.47 0.25
C MET A 107 -6.62 -1.04 0.48
N ILE A 108 -7.52 -0.96 -0.50
CA ILE A 108 -8.89 -1.46 -0.30
C ILE A 108 -8.91 -2.99 -0.17
N ASP A 109 -8.02 -3.72 -0.85
CA ASP A 109 -7.94 -5.18 -0.76
C ASP A 109 -7.35 -5.62 0.60
N ALA A 110 -6.42 -4.84 1.17
CA ALA A 110 -6.00 -5.04 2.56
C ALA A 110 -7.17 -4.83 3.55
N ASP A 111 -8.02 -3.81 3.34
CA ASP A 111 -9.20 -3.55 4.18
C ASP A 111 -10.28 -4.65 4.04
N TYR A 112 -10.30 -5.40 2.95
CA TYR A 112 -11.19 -6.55 2.79
C TYR A 112 -10.89 -7.64 3.82
N GLN A 113 -9.65 -7.79 4.27
CA GLN A 113 -9.21 -8.89 5.12
C GLN A 113 -9.81 -8.80 6.53
N THR A 114 -10.37 -9.89 7.04
CA THR A 114 -11.05 -9.95 8.34
C THR A 114 -10.64 -11.14 9.19
N GLY A 115 -9.34 -11.37 9.35
CA GLY A 115 -8.78 -12.45 10.15
C GLY A 115 -8.54 -13.76 9.37
N TRP A 116 -9.05 -13.88 8.16
CA TRP A 116 -8.68 -14.90 7.18
C TRP A 116 -8.26 -14.18 5.91
N LEU A 117 -7.14 -14.61 5.33
CA LEU A 117 -6.73 -14.07 4.03
C LEU A 117 -7.61 -14.67 2.94
N ASP A 118 -8.19 -13.81 2.13
CA ASP A 118 -9.03 -14.19 1.00
C ASP A 118 -8.82 -13.19 -0.14
N HIS A 119 -8.79 -13.67 -1.38
CA HIS A 119 -8.68 -12.85 -2.57
C HIS A 119 -10.05 -12.29 -2.93
N PRO A 120 -10.30 -10.97 -2.74
CA PRO A 120 -11.60 -10.39 -3.04
C PRO A 120 -11.84 -10.32 -4.55
N ASP A 121 -13.11 -10.23 -4.95
CA ASP A 121 -13.44 -9.76 -6.30
C ASP A 121 -13.22 -8.24 -6.35
N SER A 122 -12.09 -7.82 -6.91
CA SER A 122 -11.58 -6.46 -6.91
C SER A 122 -10.96 -6.08 -8.26
N LEU A 123 -10.11 -5.06 -8.26
CA LEU A 123 -9.51 -4.43 -9.45
C LEU A 123 -8.06 -4.89 -9.70
N TYR A 124 -7.63 -5.99 -9.13
CA TYR A 124 -6.28 -6.51 -9.34
C TYR A 124 -6.22 -7.54 -10.47
N GLN A 125 -5.04 -7.70 -11.06
CA GLN A 125 -4.70 -8.81 -11.95
C GLN A 125 -3.93 -9.90 -11.21
N SER A 126 -3.01 -9.49 -10.34
CA SER A 126 -2.23 -10.38 -9.47
C SER A 126 -2.21 -9.78 -8.07
N GLU A 127 -2.47 -10.61 -7.08
CA GLU A 127 -2.46 -10.21 -5.67
C GLU A 127 -1.62 -11.19 -4.86
N ASN A 128 -0.82 -10.66 -3.93
CA ASN A 128 -0.16 -11.43 -2.87
C ASN A 128 -0.63 -10.92 -1.51
N LEU A 129 -1.07 -11.83 -0.66
CA LEU A 129 -1.53 -11.52 0.70
C LEU A 129 -0.64 -12.18 1.76
N THR A 130 -0.45 -11.53 2.89
CA THR A 130 0.21 -12.13 4.06
C THR A 130 -0.25 -11.50 5.36
N THR A 131 -0.22 -12.30 6.44
CA THR A 131 -0.33 -11.80 7.83
C THR A 131 1.03 -11.57 8.48
N TYR A 132 2.13 -11.82 7.76
CA TYR A 132 3.48 -11.66 8.28
C TYR A 132 3.97 -10.21 8.15
N MET A 133 3.53 -9.39 9.09
CA MET A 133 3.62 -7.93 9.04
C MET A 133 5.05 -7.37 9.11
N GLN A 134 6.02 -8.12 9.64
CA GLN A 134 7.39 -7.61 9.80
C GLN A 134 8.20 -7.71 8.51
N GLU A 135 8.00 -8.77 7.74
CA GLU A 135 8.76 -9.08 6.54
C GLU A 135 7.82 -9.66 5.46
N PRO A 136 6.82 -8.90 4.98
CA PRO A 136 5.80 -9.41 4.05
C PRO A 136 6.42 -9.98 2.78
N VAL A 137 7.36 -9.27 2.16
CA VAL A 137 8.03 -9.72 0.93
C VAL A 137 8.83 -11.01 1.16
N GLN A 138 9.51 -11.13 2.30
CA GLN A 138 10.24 -12.35 2.64
C GLN A 138 9.29 -13.54 2.81
N SER A 139 8.10 -13.32 3.37
CA SER A 139 7.11 -14.41 3.52
C SER A 139 6.69 -15.00 2.17
N TRP A 140 6.51 -14.16 1.17
CA TRP A 140 6.21 -14.58 -0.20
C TRP A 140 7.40 -15.23 -0.90
N MET A 141 8.63 -14.77 -0.62
CA MET A 141 9.86 -15.35 -1.17
C MET A 141 10.22 -16.72 -0.57
N GLN A 142 9.65 -17.12 0.56
CA GLN A 142 9.87 -18.48 1.13
C GLN A 142 9.38 -19.59 0.19
N GLU A 143 8.45 -19.28 -0.71
CA GLU A 143 7.95 -20.23 -1.71
C GLU A 143 8.97 -20.59 -2.78
N GLU A 144 10.09 -19.84 -2.89
CA GLU A 144 11.16 -20.12 -3.84
C GLU A 144 11.76 -21.52 -3.67
N GLU A 145 11.94 -21.98 -2.42
CA GLU A 145 12.47 -23.32 -2.15
C GLU A 145 11.54 -24.39 -2.73
N THR A 146 10.25 -24.27 -2.48
CA THR A 146 9.22 -25.15 -3.04
C THR A 146 9.19 -25.11 -4.57
N TRP A 147 9.32 -23.92 -5.14
CA TRP A 147 9.39 -23.74 -6.61
C TRP A 147 10.61 -24.47 -7.20
N ASN A 148 11.78 -24.32 -6.59
CA ASN A 148 13.01 -24.96 -7.06
C ASN A 148 12.93 -26.49 -6.97
N GLU A 149 12.27 -27.05 -5.94
CA GLU A 149 12.00 -28.48 -5.83
C GLU A 149 11.05 -28.96 -6.93
N MET A 150 9.95 -28.21 -7.18
CA MET A 150 9.01 -28.52 -8.26
C MET A 150 9.68 -28.55 -9.63
N VAL A 151 10.51 -27.53 -9.96
CA VAL A 151 11.25 -27.51 -11.23
C VAL A 151 12.26 -28.68 -11.34
N LYS A 152 12.83 -29.11 -10.23
CA LYS A 152 13.74 -30.27 -10.23
C LYS A 152 13.00 -31.58 -10.51
N GLU A 153 11.78 -31.73 -10.00
CA GLU A 153 10.93 -32.90 -10.22
C GLU A 153 10.22 -32.83 -11.59
N HIS A 154 9.87 -31.63 -12.02
CA HIS A 154 9.15 -31.31 -13.23
C HIS A 154 9.96 -30.28 -14.08
N PRO A 155 10.99 -30.71 -14.82
CA PRO A 155 11.83 -29.78 -15.58
C PRO A 155 11.08 -28.96 -16.63
N GLU A 156 9.90 -29.41 -17.06
CA GLU A 156 9.00 -28.68 -17.96
C GLU A 156 8.46 -27.38 -17.33
N TYR A 157 8.50 -27.22 -16.01
CA TYR A 157 8.08 -25.99 -15.33
C TYR A 157 9.13 -24.87 -15.41
N ALA A 158 10.36 -25.17 -15.85
CA ALA A 158 11.44 -24.18 -15.93
C ALA A 158 11.08 -22.96 -16.79
N ASP A 159 10.19 -23.13 -17.78
CA ASP A 159 9.75 -22.06 -18.68
C ASP A 159 8.59 -21.20 -18.13
N VAL A 160 8.02 -21.54 -16.96
CA VAL A 160 6.88 -20.80 -16.38
C VAL A 160 7.24 -19.35 -16.13
N LEU A 161 8.42 -19.07 -15.59
CA LEU A 161 8.90 -17.71 -15.31
C LEU A 161 9.46 -16.95 -16.54
N ASN A 162 9.18 -17.41 -17.76
CA ASN A 162 9.62 -16.72 -18.99
C ASN A 162 8.61 -15.66 -19.47
N SER A 163 7.34 -15.74 -19.08
CA SER A 163 6.31 -14.76 -19.43
C SER A 163 5.11 -14.80 -18.48
N SER A 164 4.33 -13.72 -18.44
CA SER A 164 3.03 -13.67 -17.73
C SER A 164 2.07 -14.73 -18.25
N TYR A 165 2.06 -14.96 -19.56
CA TYR A 165 1.23 -16.00 -20.18
C TYR A 165 1.55 -17.40 -19.64
N ASN A 166 2.83 -17.73 -19.46
CA ASN A 166 3.23 -19.03 -18.93
C ASN A 166 2.84 -19.19 -17.44
N ILE A 167 2.95 -18.12 -16.65
CA ILE A 167 2.49 -18.12 -15.25
C ILE A 167 0.98 -18.35 -15.21
N TYR A 168 0.21 -17.63 -16.04
CA TYR A 168 -1.24 -17.83 -16.13
C TYR A 168 -1.61 -19.25 -16.59
N ALA A 169 -0.90 -19.79 -17.59
CA ALA A 169 -1.11 -21.15 -18.06
C ALA A 169 -0.80 -22.18 -16.96
N PHE A 170 0.22 -21.94 -16.14
CA PHE A 170 0.55 -22.77 -15.00
C PHE A 170 -0.56 -22.72 -13.93
N PHE A 171 -1.02 -21.52 -13.58
CA PHE A 171 -2.20 -21.34 -12.70
C PHE A 171 -3.42 -22.11 -13.21
N ALA A 172 -3.73 -22.01 -14.51
CA ALA A 172 -4.92 -22.61 -15.09
C ALA A 172 -4.86 -24.16 -15.19
N ASN A 173 -3.66 -24.73 -15.39
CA ASN A 173 -3.49 -26.15 -15.65
C ASN A 173 -2.91 -26.93 -14.44
N HIS A 174 -2.26 -26.25 -13.49
CA HIS A 174 -1.55 -26.81 -12.34
C HIS A 174 -1.92 -26.06 -11.06
N TYR A 175 -3.22 -25.87 -10.83
CA TYR A 175 -3.74 -25.02 -9.75
C TYR A 175 -3.26 -25.43 -8.36
N ASN A 176 -3.17 -26.74 -8.08
CA ASN A 176 -2.73 -27.22 -6.76
C ASN A 176 -1.24 -26.93 -6.50
N GLU A 177 -0.42 -27.00 -7.53
CA GLU A 177 0.99 -26.64 -7.51
C GLU A 177 1.15 -25.13 -7.38
N TYR A 178 0.35 -24.36 -8.15
CA TYR A 178 0.35 -22.91 -8.09
C TYR A 178 0.02 -22.38 -6.68
N LEU A 179 -0.93 -22.99 -5.96
CA LEU A 179 -1.28 -22.61 -4.59
C LEU A 179 -0.10 -22.69 -3.60
N GLN A 180 0.98 -23.37 -3.94
CA GLN A 180 2.15 -23.53 -3.09
C GLN A 180 3.27 -22.53 -3.42
N VAL A 181 3.18 -21.86 -4.57
CA VAL A 181 4.28 -21.03 -5.13
C VAL A 181 3.79 -19.74 -5.79
N GLY A 182 2.49 -19.47 -5.72
CA GLY A 182 1.84 -18.38 -6.45
C GLY A 182 2.40 -17.00 -6.08
N HIS A 183 2.69 -16.74 -4.82
CA HIS A 183 3.24 -15.47 -4.39
C HIS A 183 4.64 -15.23 -4.98
N PHE A 184 5.50 -16.25 -4.97
CA PHE A 184 6.81 -16.17 -5.59
C PHE A 184 6.70 -15.95 -7.10
N LEU A 185 5.83 -16.70 -7.79
CA LEU A 185 5.64 -16.56 -9.24
C LEU A 185 5.13 -15.17 -9.60
N ASN A 186 4.18 -14.62 -8.84
CA ASN A 186 3.68 -13.26 -9.03
C ASN A 186 4.80 -12.23 -8.88
N LEU A 187 5.58 -12.29 -7.79
CA LEU A 187 6.71 -11.37 -7.58
C LEU A 187 7.78 -11.48 -8.66
N MET A 188 7.99 -12.68 -9.23
CA MET A 188 9.03 -12.95 -10.23
C MET A 188 8.54 -12.82 -11.67
N ASN A 189 7.29 -12.44 -11.88
CA ASN A 189 6.75 -12.22 -13.23
C ASN A 189 7.60 -11.19 -13.99
N PRO A 190 8.18 -11.57 -15.17
CA PRO A 190 9.14 -10.74 -15.89
C PRO A 190 8.52 -9.53 -16.60
N GLU A 191 7.21 -9.56 -16.86
CA GLU A 191 6.53 -8.56 -17.69
C GLU A 191 5.88 -7.45 -16.85
N LEU A 192 5.90 -7.57 -15.52
CA LEU A 192 5.41 -6.49 -14.65
C LEU A 192 6.30 -5.26 -14.74
N THR A 193 5.67 -4.09 -14.68
CA THR A 193 6.32 -2.78 -14.73
C THR A 193 6.05 -1.92 -13.49
N HIS A 194 4.97 -2.19 -12.75
CA HIS A 194 4.54 -1.44 -11.58
C HIS A 194 3.86 -2.33 -10.55
N PHE A 195 3.59 -1.79 -9.38
CA PHE A 195 2.88 -2.42 -8.28
C PHE A 195 2.37 -1.39 -7.27
N GLY A 196 1.48 -1.84 -6.38
CA GLY A 196 1.10 -1.15 -5.16
C GLY A 196 1.16 -2.06 -3.93
N MET A 197 1.12 -1.47 -2.75
CA MET A 197 1.01 -2.20 -1.47
C MET A 197 0.08 -1.46 -0.52
N GLY A 198 -0.75 -2.22 0.19
CA GLY A 198 -1.59 -1.77 1.28
C GLY A 198 -1.32 -2.56 2.56
N ARG A 199 -1.59 -1.96 3.71
CA ARG A 199 -1.43 -2.59 5.01
C ARG A 199 -2.64 -2.26 5.89
N LEU A 200 -3.27 -3.29 6.44
CA LEU A 200 -4.37 -3.16 7.38
C LEU A 200 -3.85 -3.42 8.79
N ASP A 201 -3.53 -2.36 9.54
CA ASP A 201 -3.05 -2.45 10.93
C ASP A 201 -2.03 -3.59 11.12
N ASP A 202 -2.17 -4.42 12.13
CA ASP A 202 -1.35 -5.62 12.35
C ASP A 202 -2.04 -6.91 11.82
N SER A 203 -2.89 -6.78 10.80
CA SER A 203 -3.75 -7.87 10.32
C SER A 203 -3.36 -8.44 8.96
N ALA A 204 -3.06 -7.59 7.98
CA ALA A 204 -2.75 -8.03 6.62
C ALA A 204 -1.90 -7.02 5.84
N VAL A 205 -1.11 -7.53 4.91
CA VAL A 205 -0.46 -6.77 3.83
C VAL A 205 -0.92 -7.34 2.51
N SER A 206 -1.39 -6.47 1.60
CA SER A 206 -1.66 -6.77 0.20
C SER A 206 -0.59 -6.14 -0.69
N TRP A 207 -0.23 -6.84 -1.74
CA TRP A 207 0.57 -6.38 -2.87
C TRP A 207 -0.21 -6.68 -4.14
N ASP A 208 -0.45 -5.64 -4.94
CA ASP A 208 -1.34 -5.73 -6.09
C ASP A 208 -0.73 -5.13 -7.34
N VAL A 209 -1.12 -5.70 -8.46
CA VAL A 209 -0.87 -5.20 -9.81
C VAL A 209 -2.18 -5.17 -10.57
N ASN A 210 -2.47 -4.05 -11.20
CA ASN A 210 -3.60 -3.87 -12.09
C ASN A 210 -3.09 -3.52 -13.49
N ASP A 211 -3.31 -4.41 -14.46
CA ASP A 211 -2.89 -4.21 -15.85
C ASP A 211 -3.98 -3.57 -16.74
N VAL A 212 -5.14 -3.29 -16.17
CA VAL A 212 -6.28 -2.75 -16.94
C VAL A 212 -6.10 -1.26 -17.24
N LEU A 213 -5.36 -0.58 -16.38
CA LEU A 213 -5.06 0.83 -16.53
C LEU A 213 -3.59 0.98 -16.94
N ASP A 214 -3.38 1.45 -18.17
CA ASP A 214 -2.03 1.72 -18.68
C ASP A 214 -1.36 2.82 -17.86
N VAL A 215 -0.53 2.41 -16.91
CA VAL A 215 0.34 3.32 -16.16
C VAL A 215 1.61 3.53 -16.98
N SER A 216 1.57 4.45 -17.92
CA SER A 216 2.65 4.69 -18.87
C SER A 216 3.97 5.14 -18.24
N ASN A 217 3.94 5.68 -17.03
CA ASN A 217 5.12 6.19 -16.32
C ASN A 217 4.98 6.01 -14.79
N PRO A 218 5.17 4.80 -14.26
CA PRO A 218 5.11 4.56 -12.83
C PRO A 218 6.24 5.32 -12.12
N LEU A 219 5.97 5.76 -10.90
CA LEU A 219 6.95 6.43 -10.04
C LEU A 219 8.04 5.45 -9.59
N SER A 220 9.28 5.92 -9.41
CA SER A 220 10.20 5.12 -8.61
C SER A 220 9.71 5.05 -7.15
N VAL A 221 10.11 4.01 -6.42
CA VAL A 221 9.81 3.88 -4.98
C VAL A 221 10.25 5.12 -4.21
N GLU A 222 11.42 5.69 -4.57
CA GLU A 222 11.94 6.92 -3.97
C GLU A 222 11.03 8.12 -4.28
N ALA A 223 10.63 8.29 -5.54
CA ALA A 223 9.75 9.39 -5.95
C ALA A 223 8.38 9.33 -5.25
N TYR A 224 7.79 8.14 -5.09
CA TYR A 224 6.57 7.95 -4.32
C TYR A 224 6.77 8.34 -2.85
N THR A 225 7.85 7.85 -2.23
CA THR A 225 8.21 8.15 -0.84
C THR A 225 8.40 9.65 -0.63
N ASP A 226 9.05 10.34 -1.57
CA ASP A 226 9.24 11.79 -1.52
C ASP A 226 7.92 12.55 -1.65
N LEU A 227 7.01 12.12 -2.52
CA LEU A 227 5.67 12.70 -2.64
C LEU A 227 4.90 12.57 -1.33
N PHE A 228 4.93 11.40 -0.70
CA PHE A 228 4.27 11.18 0.59
C PHE A 228 4.89 12.03 1.70
N ASN A 229 6.22 12.06 1.80
CA ASN A 229 6.93 12.88 2.79
C ASN A 229 6.65 14.38 2.60
N LYS A 230 6.59 14.84 1.35
CA LYS A 230 6.22 16.22 1.04
C LYS A 230 4.78 16.51 1.46
N TYR A 231 3.83 15.63 1.17
CA TYR A 231 2.46 15.77 1.62
C TYR A 231 2.35 15.80 3.15
N SER A 232 3.02 14.89 3.84
CA SER A 232 3.09 14.84 5.29
C SER A 232 3.61 16.15 5.89
N LYS A 233 4.66 16.73 5.30
CA LYS A 233 5.25 17.99 5.76
C LYS A 233 4.39 19.21 5.43
N ASP A 234 3.90 19.33 4.20
CA ASP A 234 3.32 20.56 3.68
C ASP A 234 1.80 20.65 3.98
N VAL A 235 1.09 19.53 3.98
CA VAL A 235 -0.36 19.46 4.21
C VAL A 235 -0.66 19.02 5.64
N LEU A 236 -0.17 17.87 6.08
CA LEU A 236 -0.42 17.37 7.43
C LEU A 236 0.34 18.14 8.52
N LYS A 237 1.38 18.89 8.14
CA LYS A 237 2.16 19.75 9.06
C LYS A 237 2.61 19.02 10.32
N GLU A 238 3.03 17.76 10.19
CA GLU A 238 3.36 16.88 11.31
C GLU A 238 4.37 17.49 12.28
N ASP A 239 5.43 18.14 11.76
CA ASP A 239 6.46 18.77 12.60
C ASP A 239 5.90 19.93 13.45
N GLN A 240 5.00 20.74 12.87
CA GLN A 240 4.33 21.82 13.60
C GLN A 240 3.39 21.29 14.66
N LEU A 241 2.65 20.23 14.32
CA LEU A 241 1.71 19.57 15.26
C LEU A 241 2.46 18.94 16.43
N ASN A 242 3.57 18.25 16.18
CA ASN A 242 4.41 17.64 17.21
C ASN A 242 5.03 18.70 18.13
N THR A 243 5.52 19.81 17.55
CA THR A 243 6.01 20.95 18.33
C THR A 243 4.93 21.56 19.23
N LEU A 244 3.71 21.74 18.71
CA LEU A 244 2.58 22.24 19.49
C LEU A 244 2.18 21.28 20.61
N LYS A 245 2.13 19.99 20.34
CA LYS A 245 1.84 18.96 21.38
C LYS A 245 2.89 18.99 22.50
N ALA A 246 4.16 19.08 22.18
CA ALA A 246 5.24 19.18 23.15
C ALA A 246 5.13 20.46 24.01
N ASN A 247 4.82 21.61 23.39
CA ASN A 247 4.61 22.88 24.10
C ASN A 247 3.41 22.82 25.04
N VAL A 248 2.30 22.21 24.62
CA VAL A 248 1.11 22.01 25.48
C VAL A 248 1.44 21.11 26.68
N ALA A 249 2.18 20.02 26.45
CA ALA A 249 2.60 19.13 27.55
C ALA A 249 3.45 19.88 28.58
N THR A 250 4.42 20.69 28.13
CA THR A 250 5.28 21.53 29.00
C THR A 250 4.47 22.57 29.76
N ALA A 251 3.53 23.23 29.09
CA ALA A 251 2.66 24.23 29.75
C ALA A 251 1.78 23.58 30.83
N ASN A 252 1.24 22.40 30.58
CA ASN A 252 0.45 21.65 31.58
C ASN A 252 1.30 21.25 32.80
N GLN A 253 2.54 20.79 32.58
CA GLN A 253 3.46 20.49 33.70
C GLN A 253 3.75 21.74 34.56
N ASN A 254 4.01 22.87 33.90
CA ASN A 254 4.26 24.14 34.59
C ASN A 254 3.02 24.60 35.36
N LEU A 255 1.82 24.42 34.80
CA LEU A 255 0.57 24.76 35.48
C LEU A 255 0.38 23.92 36.76
N VAL A 256 0.59 22.60 36.69
CA VAL A 256 0.50 21.69 37.84
C VAL A 256 1.54 22.09 38.91
N ALA A 257 2.77 22.40 38.50
CA ALA A 257 3.81 22.86 39.45
C ALA A 257 3.39 24.15 40.18
N ALA A 258 2.88 25.13 39.41
CA ALA A 258 2.40 26.40 39.98
C ALA A 258 1.21 26.20 40.95
N GLN A 259 0.24 25.37 40.61
CA GLN A 259 -0.88 25.02 41.47
C GLN A 259 -0.41 24.38 42.79
N ASN A 260 0.55 23.46 42.73
CA ASN A 260 1.15 22.83 43.88
C ASN A 260 1.90 23.85 44.76
N ALA A 261 2.64 24.78 44.18
CA ALA A 261 3.33 25.83 44.89
C ALA A 261 2.33 26.76 45.62
N VAL A 262 1.25 27.17 44.96
CA VAL A 262 0.18 27.97 45.59
C VAL A 262 -0.45 27.23 46.78
N LYS A 263 -0.78 25.94 46.59
CA LYS A 263 -1.34 25.11 47.67
C LYS A 263 -0.40 24.98 48.86
N SER A 264 0.90 24.85 48.61
CA SER A 264 1.91 24.78 49.68
C SER A 264 2.08 26.11 50.44
N ALA A 265 1.88 27.23 49.74
CA ALA A 265 1.98 28.57 50.37
C ALA A 265 0.71 28.95 51.17
N GLN A 266 -0.39 28.25 51.00
CA GLN A 266 -1.65 28.46 51.72
C GLN A 266 -1.79 27.61 53.00
N ASN A 267 -0.91 26.62 53.18
CA ASN A 267 -0.80 25.80 54.36
C ASN A 267 0.31 26.30 55.30
#